data_2a40787c98b762df5dafe36b08eb43b4
#
_entry.id   2a40787c98b762df5dafe36b08eb43b4
#
_cell.length_a   1.000
_cell.length_b   1.000
_cell.length_c   1.000
_cell.angle_alpha   90.00
_cell.angle_beta   90.00
_cell.angle_gamma   90.00
#
_symmetry.space_group_name_H-M   'P 1'
#
loop_
_entity.id
_entity.type
_entity.pdbx_description
1 polymer ?
#
loop_
_entity_poly.entity_id
_entity_poly.type
_entity_poly.pdbx_seq_one_letter_code
_entity_poly.pdbx_strand_id
1 'polypeptide(L)'
;MINVLNRLFKKKKKKLGLALGSGGARGMAHIGVLTAFDEEGIAFDVVAGSSIGSVVGGMYAAGYSSAAMMRYISEIDIFAAQQIVKTVLSGKTVEDIFAEITGGAEFDDLLLPYAAVATDLYKGEQVVIRSGSVAKAMR
;
A
#
# COMPACT_ATOMS: atom_id res chain seq x y z
N MET A 1 -27.31 -16.76 32.54
CA MET A 1 -26.88 -17.96 31.79
C MET A 1 -26.83 -17.74 30.26
N ILE A 2 -27.69 -16.90 29.68
CA ILE A 2 -27.76 -16.65 28.22
C ILE A 2 -26.53 -15.85 27.68
N ASN A 3 -25.88 -14.99 28.50
CA ASN A 3 -24.74 -14.18 28.09
C ASN A 3 -23.40 -14.95 27.88
N VAL A 4 -23.25 -16.11 28.48
CA VAL A 4 -22.03 -16.94 28.36
C VAL A 4 -22.05 -17.73 27.04
N LEU A 5 -23.19 -18.23 26.64
CA LEU A 5 -23.37 -18.95 25.38
C LEU A 5 -23.17 -18.05 24.17
N ASN A 6 -23.65 -16.80 24.19
CA ASN A 6 -23.43 -15.83 23.12
C ASN A 6 -21.95 -15.42 22.95
N ARG A 7 -21.12 -15.56 24.00
CA ARG A 7 -19.68 -15.33 23.95
C ARG A 7 -18.91 -16.49 23.28
N LEU A 8 -19.41 -17.73 23.45
CA LEU A 8 -18.80 -18.94 22.88
C LEU A 8 -19.10 -19.11 21.38
N PHE A 9 -20.21 -18.53 20.90
CA PHE A 9 -20.63 -18.63 19.49
C PHE A 9 -20.42 -17.35 18.68
N LYS A 10 -19.71 -16.34 19.19
CA LYS A 10 -19.27 -15.20 18.36
C LYS A 10 -18.32 -15.73 17.27
N LYS A 11 -18.86 -16.05 16.09
CA LYS A 11 -18.03 -16.32 14.90
C LYS A 11 -17.04 -15.18 14.78
N LYS A 12 -15.74 -15.46 14.92
CA LYS A 12 -14.70 -14.48 14.62
C LYS A 12 -14.96 -13.97 13.20
N LYS A 13 -15.21 -12.66 13.05
CA LYS A 13 -15.33 -12.04 11.73
C LYS A 13 -14.07 -12.40 10.95
N LYS A 14 -14.21 -13.05 9.81
CA LYS A 14 -13.08 -13.38 8.95
C LYS A 14 -12.45 -12.06 8.51
N LYS A 15 -11.14 -11.94 8.66
CA LYS A 15 -10.38 -10.79 8.16
C LYS A 15 -10.06 -11.02 6.70
N LEU A 16 -10.19 -9.97 5.91
CA LEU A 16 -9.88 -9.96 4.49
C LEU A 16 -8.54 -9.25 4.28
N GLY A 17 -7.58 -9.94 3.69
CA GLY A 17 -6.26 -9.39 3.37
C GLY A 17 -6.15 -9.06 1.88
N LEU A 18 -5.48 -7.97 1.57
CA LEU A 18 -5.14 -7.55 0.21
C LEU A 18 -3.64 -7.72 -0.01
N ALA A 19 -3.25 -8.47 -1.04
CA ALA A 19 -1.86 -8.62 -1.46
C ALA A 19 -1.68 -8.05 -2.88
N LEU A 20 -0.83 -7.04 -3.00
CA LEU A 20 -0.57 -6.33 -4.26
C LEU A 20 0.83 -6.66 -4.76
N GLY A 21 0.92 -7.26 -5.92
CA GLY A 21 2.17 -7.68 -6.54
C GLY A 21 2.92 -6.53 -7.22
N SER A 22 4.15 -6.84 -7.66
CA SER A 22 4.96 -5.97 -8.51
C SER A 22 4.36 -5.83 -9.91
N GLY A 23 4.84 -4.87 -10.71
CA GLY A 23 4.37 -4.73 -12.10
C GLY A 23 4.83 -3.46 -12.82
N GLY A 24 5.57 -2.57 -12.16
CA GLY A 24 5.95 -1.26 -12.72
C GLY A 24 4.69 -0.50 -13.16
N ALA A 25 4.67 0.09 -14.35
CA ALA A 25 3.53 0.84 -14.87
C ALA A 25 2.21 0.02 -14.93
N ARG A 26 2.30 -1.32 -15.06
CA ARG A 26 1.11 -2.20 -15.03
C ARG A 26 0.43 -2.25 -13.67
N GLY A 27 1.10 -1.79 -12.61
CA GLY A 27 0.52 -1.67 -11.28
C GLY A 27 -0.67 -0.71 -11.18
N MET A 28 -0.87 0.13 -12.20
CA MET A 28 -2.10 0.92 -12.36
C MET A 28 -3.36 0.05 -12.36
N ALA A 29 -3.25 -1.21 -12.81
CA ALA A 29 -4.34 -2.17 -12.76
C ALA A 29 -4.82 -2.45 -11.32
N HIS A 30 -3.94 -2.32 -10.31
CA HIS A 30 -4.34 -2.45 -8.91
C HIS A 30 -5.40 -1.44 -8.52
N ILE A 31 -5.27 -0.19 -9.01
CA ILE A 31 -6.25 0.87 -8.70
C ILE A 31 -7.59 0.55 -9.35
N GLY A 32 -7.59 0.04 -10.60
CA GLY A 32 -8.83 -0.40 -11.26
C GLY A 32 -9.53 -1.53 -10.49
N VAL A 33 -8.77 -2.49 -9.96
CA VAL A 33 -9.32 -3.56 -9.12
C VAL A 33 -9.86 -3.00 -7.81
N LEU A 34 -9.15 -2.06 -7.16
CA LEU A 34 -9.62 -1.40 -5.94
C LEU A 34 -10.90 -0.61 -6.20
N THR A 35 -11.02 0.03 -7.38
CA THR A 35 -12.26 0.72 -7.77
C THR A 35 -13.44 -0.24 -7.78
N ALA A 36 -13.29 -1.43 -8.37
CA ALA A 36 -14.35 -2.43 -8.38
C ALA A 36 -14.71 -2.91 -6.95
N PHE A 37 -13.73 -3.07 -6.07
CA PHE A 37 -13.98 -3.39 -4.67
C PHE A 37 -14.69 -2.26 -3.92
N ASP A 38 -14.32 -1.01 -4.17
CA ASP A 38 -14.97 0.16 -3.57
C ASP A 38 -16.44 0.24 -4.01
N GLU A 39 -16.74 -0.01 -5.30
CA GLU A 39 -18.08 -0.05 -5.87
C GLU A 39 -18.97 -1.15 -5.26
N GLU A 40 -18.36 -2.31 -4.97
CA GLU A 40 -19.05 -3.44 -4.33
C GLU A 40 -19.07 -3.34 -2.78
N GLY A 41 -18.52 -2.27 -2.21
CA GLY A 41 -18.46 -2.06 -0.76
C GLY A 41 -17.57 -3.06 -0.02
N ILE A 42 -16.58 -3.62 -0.71
CA ILE A 42 -15.63 -4.57 -0.16
C ILE A 42 -14.42 -3.82 0.40
N ALA A 43 -14.22 -3.92 1.72
CA ALA A 43 -13.07 -3.32 2.41
C ALA A 43 -12.14 -4.42 2.95
N PHE A 44 -10.85 -4.10 3.02
CA PHE A 44 -9.82 -4.99 3.53
C PHE A 44 -9.41 -4.63 4.95
N ASP A 45 -9.02 -5.62 5.74
CA ASP A 45 -8.57 -5.47 7.13
C ASP A 45 -7.03 -5.36 7.25
N VAL A 46 -6.28 -5.74 6.21
CA VAL A 46 -4.82 -5.72 6.18
C VAL A 46 -4.33 -5.68 4.73
N VAL A 47 -3.22 -4.99 4.50
CA VAL A 47 -2.62 -4.82 3.17
C VAL A 47 -1.15 -5.22 3.17
N ALA A 48 -0.71 -5.86 2.09
CA ALA A 48 0.71 -6.08 1.81
C ALA A 48 1.00 -5.76 0.35
N GLY A 49 2.17 -5.21 0.08
CA GLY A 49 2.56 -4.85 -1.28
C GLY A 49 4.05 -4.98 -1.57
N SER A 50 4.39 -5.22 -2.84
CA SER A 50 5.75 -5.26 -3.34
C SER A 50 5.92 -4.35 -4.55
N SER A 51 7.01 -3.55 -4.61
CA SER A 51 7.27 -2.57 -5.67
C SER A 51 6.07 -1.61 -5.82
N ILE A 52 5.53 -1.42 -7.04
CA ILE A 52 4.33 -0.60 -7.26
C ILE A 52 3.14 -1.02 -6.38
N GLY A 53 3.03 -2.32 -6.05
CA GLY A 53 2.02 -2.80 -5.11
C GLY A 53 2.25 -2.28 -3.69
N SER A 54 3.50 -1.97 -3.29
CA SER A 54 3.77 -1.31 -2.01
C SER A 54 3.29 0.15 -2.02
N VAL A 55 3.45 0.84 -3.14
CA VAL A 55 2.98 2.23 -3.30
C VAL A 55 1.46 2.29 -3.21
N VAL A 56 0.76 1.51 -4.04
CA VAL A 56 -0.71 1.46 -4.04
C VAL A 56 -1.25 0.97 -2.69
N GLY A 57 -0.61 -0.05 -2.10
CA GLY A 57 -0.98 -0.60 -0.80
C GLY A 57 -0.77 0.38 0.35
N GLY A 58 0.33 1.14 0.33
CA GLY A 58 0.61 2.19 1.31
C GLY A 58 -0.40 3.33 1.22
N MET A 59 -0.75 3.78 0.01
CA MET A 59 -1.81 4.78 -0.21
C MET A 59 -3.16 4.27 0.31
N TYR A 60 -3.52 3.03 0.02
CA TYR A 60 -4.76 2.42 0.50
C TYR A 60 -4.78 2.34 2.03
N ALA A 61 -3.68 1.91 2.65
CA ALA A 61 -3.56 1.83 4.10
C ALA A 61 -3.57 3.20 4.78
N ALA A 62 -3.10 4.25 4.08
CA ALA A 62 -3.20 5.65 4.52
C ALA A 62 -4.61 6.25 4.34
N GLY A 63 -5.56 5.51 3.75
CA GLY A 63 -6.96 5.94 3.61
C GLY A 63 -7.31 6.60 2.28
N TYR A 64 -6.45 6.51 1.27
CA TYR A 64 -6.81 6.97 -0.08
C TYR A 64 -7.87 6.07 -0.70
N SER A 65 -8.94 6.65 -1.24
CA SER A 65 -9.86 5.94 -2.11
C SER A 65 -9.21 5.67 -3.47
N SER A 66 -9.70 4.66 -4.20
CA SER A 66 -9.24 4.37 -5.56
C SER A 66 -9.34 5.59 -6.49
N ALA A 67 -10.39 6.38 -6.36
CA ALA A 67 -10.59 7.62 -7.11
C ALA A 67 -9.54 8.69 -6.77
N ALA A 68 -9.14 8.81 -5.50
CA ALA A 68 -8.09 9.74 -5.07
C ALA A 68 -6.72 9.30 -5.59
N MET A 69 -6.42 8.00 -5.55
CA MET A 69 -5.19 7.42 -6.12
C MET A 69 -5.10 7.69 -7.62
N MET A 70 -6.20 7.48 -8.36
CA MET A 70 -6.25 7.69 -9.81
C MET A 70 -5.99 9.16 -10.16
N ARG A 71 -6.59 10.11 -9.44
CA ARG A 71 -6.34 11.54 -9.64
C ARG A 71 -4.89 11.90 -9.38
N TYR A 72 -4.33 11.45 -8.25
CA TYR A 72 -2.95 11.73 -7.88
C TYR A 72 -1.96 11.25 -8.95
N ILE A 73 -2.16 10.03 -9.45
CA ILE A 73 -1.29 9.45 -10.47
C ILE A 73 -1.48 10.13 -11.84
N SER A 74 -2.68 10.62 -12.17
CA SER A 74 -2.90 11.37 -13.41
C SER A 74 -2.27 12.77 -13.39
N GLU A 75 -2.09 13.35 -12.20
CA GLU A 75 -1.43 14.64 -12.01
C GLU A 75 0.10 14.53 -12.04
N ILE A 76 0.63 13.36 -11.66
CA ILE A 76 2.06 13.07 -11.85
C ILE A 76 2.24 12.75 -13.32
N ASP A 77 2.94 13.62 -14.06
CA ASP A 77 3.33 13.35 -15.44
C ASP A 77 4.22 12.10 -15.50
N ILE A 78 3.56 10.93 -15.67
CA ILE A 78 4.23 9.63 -15.75
C ILE A 78 5.16 9.58 -16.98
N PHE A 79 4.97 10.48 -17.96
CA PHE A 79 5.87 10.64 -19.09
C PHE A 79 7.16 11.42 -18.72
N ALA A 80 7.20 12.08 -17.56
CA ALA A 80 8.46 12.46 -16.93
C ALA A 80 9.26 11.22 -16.45
N ALA A 81 8.98 10.04 -16.98
CA ALA A 81 9.71 8.80 -16.63
C ALA A 81 11.22 8.94 -16.78
N GLN A 82 11.72 9.78 -17.69
CA GLN A 82 13.15 10.15 -17.75
C GLN A 82 13.61 10.94 -16.53
N GLN A 83 12.74 11.75 -15.95
CA GLN A 83 12.99 12.49 -14.71
C GLN A 83 12.92 11.55 -13.50
N ILE A 84 11.98 10.61 -13.48
CA ILE A 84 11.86 9.56 -12.46
C ILE A 84 13.09 8.65 -12.49
N VAL A 85 13.60 8.25 -13.64
CA VAL A 85 14.83 7.44 -13.73
C VAL A 85 16.04 8.20 -13.18
N LYS A 86 16.20 9.47 -13.49
CA LYS A 86 17.26 10.32 -12.89
C LYS A 86 17.07 10.49 -11.39
N THR A 87 15.85 10.60 -10.94
CA THR A 87 15.40 10.77 -9.56
C THR A 87 15.58 9.47 -8.76
N VAL A 88 15.23 8.31 -9.32
CA VAL A 88 15.46 6.99 -8.73
C VAL A 88 16.96 6.74 -8.48
N LEU A 89 17.84 7.22 -9.36
CA LEU A 89 19.29 7.13 -9.18
C LEU A 89 19.82 8.07 -8.08
N SER A 90 19.16 9.18 -7.77
CA SER A 90 19.54 10.08 -6.68
C SER A 90 19.00 9.70 -5.30
N GLY A 91 18.01 8.80 -5.23
CA GLY A 91 17.46 8.19 -4.00
C GLY A 91 16.59 9.12 -3.14
N LYS A 92 16.82 10.41 -3.14
CA LYS A 92 16.19 11.37 -2.22
C LYS A 92 14.80 11.81 -2.70
N THR A 93 14.63 12.05 -3.96
CA THR A 93 13.42 12.63 -4.54
C THR A 93 12.24 11.64 -4.60
N VAL A 94 12.49 10.33 -4.71
CA VAL A 94 11.43 9.31 -4.67
C VAL A 94 10.86 9.18 -3.26
N GLU A 95 11.72 9.21 -2.25
CA GLU A 95 11.28 9.18 -0.85
C GLU A 95 10.47 10.43 -0.50
N ASP A 96 10.89 11.61 -0.99
CA ASP A 96 10.17 12.86 -0.77
C ASP A 96 8.75 12.83 -1.39
N ILE A 97 8.61 12.27 -2.62
CA ILE A 97 7.30 12.08 -3.26
C ILE A 97 6.43 11.14 -2.42
N PHE A 98 7.00 10.01 -1.95
CA PHE A 98 6.24 9.08 -1.12
C PHE A 98 5.90 9.65 0.26
N ALA A 99 6.78 10.49 0.83
CA ALA A 99 6.49 11.22 2.05
C ALA A 99 5.32 12.21 1.86
N GLU A 100 5.29 12.92 0.74
CA GLU A 100 4.17 13.81 0.39
C GLU A 100 2.86 13.03 0.24
N ILE A 101 2.88 11.90 -0.50
CA ILE A 101 1.72 11.01 -0.66
C ILE A 101 1.20 10.53 0.68
N THR A 102 2.08 10.13 1.59
CA THR A 102 1.71 9.53 2.87
C THR A 102 1.56 10.57 4.00
N GLY A 103 1.77 11.87 3.70
CA GLY A 103 1.80 12.92 4.72
C GLY A 103 2.93 12.75 5.73
N GLY A 104 4.02 12.06 5.35
CA GLY A 104 5.14 11.75 6.25
C GLY A 104 4.82 10.65 7.27
N ALA A 105 3.74 9.89 7.09
CA ALA A 105 3.26 8.89 8.04
C ALA A 105 4.30 7.81 8.36
N GLU A 106 4.28 7.36 9.60
CA GLU A 106 4.86 6.09 10.02
C GLU A 106 3.83 4.95 9.94
N PHE A 107 4.28 3.70 10.05
CA PHE A 107 3.37 2.55 9.95
C PHE A 107 2.26 2.57 11.00
N ASP A 108 2.54 3.10 12.20
CA ASP A 108 1.58 3.18 13.30
C ASP A 108 0.50 4.27 13.08
N ASP A 109 0.73 5.21 12.15
CA ASP A 109 -0.22 6.26 11.79
C ASP A 109 -1.24 5.81 10.73
N LEU A 110 -1.02 4.64 10.10
CA LEU A 110 -1.88 4.14 9.03
C LEU A 110 -3.24 3.67 9.55
N LEU A 111 -4.28 3.87 8.74
CA LEU A 111 -5.65 3.43 9.06
C LEU A 111 -5.81 1.91 9.05
N LEU A 112 -4.96 1.21 8.29
CA LEU A 112 -4.95 -0.26 8.19
C LEU A 112 -3.54 -0.80 8.45
N PRO A 113 -3.41 -1.97 9.08
CA PRO A 113 -2.15 -2.69 9.13
C PRO A 113 -1.61 -2.91 7.72
N TYR A 114 -0.36 -2.50 7.52
CA TYR A 114 0.31 -2.55 6.23
C TYR A 114 1.67 -3.24 6.35
N ALA A 115 2.13 -3.84 5.25
CA ALA A 115 3.48 -4.38 5.12
C ALA A 115 4.02 -4.12 3.71
N ALA A 116 5.21 -3.56 3.60
CA ALA A 116 5.98 -3.52 2.37
C ALA A 116 6.90 -4.75 2.29
N VAL A 117 6.97 -5.35 1.09
CA VAL A 117 7.80 -6.54 0.85
C VAL A 117 8.93 -6.16 -0.10
N ALA A 118 10.16 -6.37 0.37
CA ALA A 118 11.40 -6.12 -0.35
C ALA A 118 12.25 -7.40 -0.44
N THR A 119 13.37 -7.32 -1.15
CA THR A 119 14.37 -8.40 -1.23
C THR A 119 15.70 -7.89 -0.72
N ASP A 120 16.31 -8.61 0.22
CA ASP A 120 17.72 -8.44 0.59
C ASP A 120 18.58 -8.96 -0.57
N LEU A 121 19.22 -8.05 -1.30
CA LEU A 121 20.02 -8.42 -2.48
C LEU A 121 21.27 -9.20 -2.16
N TYR A 122 21.80 -9.10 -0.93
CA TYR A 122 22.99 -9.85 -0.51
C TYR A 122 22.66 -11.30 -0.15
N LYS A 123 21.50 -11.51 0.47
CA LYS A 123 21.08 -12.82 0.95
C LYS A 123 20.11 -13.53 -0.01
N GLY A 124 19.48 -12.78 -0.91
CA GLY A 124 18.40 -13.30 -1.76
C GLY A 124 17.12 -13.63 -0.96
N GLU A 125 16.96 -13.05 0.22
CA GLU A 125 15.85 -13.33 1.13
C GLU A 125 14.77 -12.27 1.07
N GLN A 126 13.53 -12.68 1.36
CA GLN A 126 12.41 -11.77 1.52
C GLN A 126 12.56 -10.96 2.82
N VAL A 127 12.36 -9.65 2.71
CA VAL A 127 12.27 -8.73 3.86
C VAL A 127 10.85 -8.17 3.93
N VAL A 128 10.23 -8.28 5.10
CA VAL A 128 8.90 -7.70 5.36
C VAL A 128 9.03 -6.53 6.30
N ILE A 129 8.76 -5.32 5.79
CA ILE A 129 8.88 -4.05 6.51
C ILE A 129 7.50 -3.69 7.07
N ARG A 130 7.41 -3.45 8.38
CA ARG A 130 6.16 -3.17 9.10
C ARG A 130 6.28 -2.05 10.13
N SER A 131 7.37 -1.29 10.12
CA SER A 131 7.62 -0.23 11.10
C SER A 131 8.51 0.85 10.50
N GLY A 132 8.51 2.04 11.13
CA GLY A 132 9.23 3.22 10.70
C GLY A 132 8.49 3.98 9.60
N SER A 133 9.23 4.71 8.76
CA SER A 133 8.66 5.53 7.69
C SER A 133 8.05 4.69 6.58
N VAL A 134 6.77 4.96 6.28
CA VAL A 134 6.05 4.33 5.16
C VAL A 134 6.70 4.70 3.83
N ALA A 135 7.10 5.96 3.65
CA ALA A 135 7.78 6.44 2.44
C ALA A 135 9.08 5.68 2.16
N LYS A 136 9.90 5.43 3.20
CA LYS A 136 11.11 4.61 3.07
C LYS A 136 10.82 3.18 2.67
N ALA A 137 9.77 2.60 3.22
CA ALA A 137 9.37 1.23 2.92
C ALA A 137 8.82 1.09 1.49
N MET A 138 8.12 2.12 0.97
CA MET A 138 7.60 2.17 -0.40
C MET A 138 8.73 2.33 -1.45
N ARG A 139 9.82 3.00 -1.09
CA ARG A 139 11.01 3.20 -1.94
C ARG A 139 11.80 1.92 -2.14
#